data_404187e0815a8a1f0849d771d2567c61
#
_entry.id   404187e0815a8a1f0849d771d2567c61
#
_cell.length_a   1.000
_cell.length_b   1.000
_cell.length_c   1.000
_cell.angle_alpha   90.00
_cell.angle_beta   90.00
_cell.angle_gamma   90.00
#
_symmetry.space_group_name_H-M   'P 1'
#
loop_
_entity.id
_entity.type
_entity.pdbx_description
1 polymer ?
#
loop_
_entity_poly.entity_id
_entity_poly.type
_entity_poly.pdbx_seq_one_letter_code
_entity_poly.pdbx_strand_id
1 'polypeptide(L)'
;RRIDCAVKGKASLPEREYATLEALLAAVRACRACEAHLPLGPRPVLRAAATARILVVGQAPGARVHKTGIAWGDPSGERLRGWMGVSSDVFYDESRSAVIPMGYCYPGRGEGGDLPPRRECAELWLDPLLAKLPRIELTLLIGQHAQRHFLGRLRKASLAETIKGWR
;
A
#
# COMPACT_ATOMS: atom_id res chain seq x y z
N ARG A 1 -5.73 0.51 -20.93
CA ARG A 1 -4.86 1.70 -21.10
C ARG A 1 -3.80 1.65 -20.01
N ARG A 2 -2.52 1.58 -20.38
CA ARG A 2 -1.40 1.79 -19.45
C ARG A 2 -1.54 3.21 -18.88
N ILE A 3 -1.58 3.31 -17.55
CA ILE A 3 -1.48 4.58 -16.86
C ILE A 3 0.00 4.88 -16.76
N ASP A 4 0.51 5.75 -17.62
CA ASP A 4 1.85 6.33 -17.46
C ASP A 4 1.81 7.24 -16.25
N CYS A 5 2.27 6.73 -15.11
CA CYS A 5 2.33 7.45 -13.85
C CYS A 5 3.58 8.34 -13.81
N ALA A 6 3.54 9.43 -14.58
CA ALA A 6 4.53 10.50 -14.45
C ALA A 6 4.20 11.36 -13.23
N VAL A 7 4.76 11.05 -12.08
CA VAL A 7 4.69 11.90 -10.89
C VAL A 7 5.80 12.93 -10.94
N LYS A 8 5.41 14.19 -11.13
CA LYS A 8 6.30 15.36 -11.08
C LYS A 8 6.64 15.72 -9.62
N GLY A 9 7.91 15.63 -9.29
CA GLY A 9 8.68 16.53 -8.44
C GLY A 9 8.26 16.74 -6.99
N LYS A 10 8.97 16.09 -6.05
CA LYS A 10 9.39 16.69 -4.77
C LYS A 10 10.66 15.98 -4.28
N ALA A 11 11.50 16.75 -3.55
CA ALA A 11 12.84 16.39 -3.11
C ALA A 11 13.01 14.91 -2.78
N SER A 12 13.65 14.19 -3.67
CA SER A 12 14.12 12.83 -3.42
C SER A 12 15.13 12.88 -2.29
N LEU A 13 14.89 12.09 -1.23
CA LEU A 13 16.00 11.63 -0.44
C LEU A 13 17.04 11.02 -1.40
N PRO A 14 18.36 11.11 -1.09
CA PRO A 14 19.38 10.58 -1.98
C PRO A 14 18.96 9.18 -2.41
N GLU A 15 18.89 8.95 -3.71
CA GLU A 15 18.61 7.66 -4.31
C GLU A 15 19.55 6.63 -3.70
N ARG A 16 19.11 6.00 -2.63
CA ARG A 16 19.69 4.74 -2.21
C ARG A 16 19.19 3.75 -3.25
N GLU A 17 20.00 3.56 -4.24
CA GLU A 17 19.75 2.61 -5.31
C GLU A 17 19.79 1.20 -4.71
N TYR A 18 18.61 0.72 -4.28
CA TYR A 18 18.48 -0.67 -3.85
C TYR A 18 18.56 -1.55 -5.10
N ALA A 19 19.60 -2.35 -5.21
CA ALA A 19 19.85 -3.20 -6.36
C ALA A 19 18.68 -4.19 -6.58
N THR A 20 18.10 -4.75 -5.50
CA THR A 20 17.02 -5.75 -5.58
C THR A 20 15.80 -5.34 -4.80
N LEU A 21 14.64 -5.96 -5.12
CA LEU A 21 13.40 -5.80 -4.36
C LEU A 21 13.56 -6.26 -2.90
N GLU A 22 14.29 -7.35 -2.67
CA GLU A 22 14.53 -7.91 -1.33
C GLU A 22 15.29 -6.92 -0.44
N ALA A 23 16.34 -6.30 -0.98
CA ALA A 23 17.11 -5.27 -0.26
C ALA A 23 16.24 -4.04 0.06
N LEU A 24 15.38 -3.62 -0.87
CA LEU A 24 14.42 -2.54 -0.66
C LEU A 24 13.38 -2.91 0.40
N LEU A 25 12.78 -4.11 0.33
CA LEU A 25 11.82 -4.58 1.33
C LEU A 25 12.43 -4.69 2.73
N ALA A 26 13.69 -5.12 2.84
CA ALA A 26 14.42 -5.15 4.11
C ALA A 26 14.59 -3.74 4.68
N ALA A 27 14.95 -2.75 3.85
CA ALA A 27 15.07 -1.36 4.28
C ALA A 27 13.73 -0.75 4.71
N VAL A 28 12.65 -1.04 3.98
CA VAL A 28 11.29 -0.62 4.37
C VAL A 28 10.90 -1.24 5.71
N ARG A 29 11.15 -2.52 5.93
CA ARG A 29 10.85 -3.22 7.20
C ARG A 29 11.66 -2.66 8.39
N ALA A 30 12.85 -2.12 8.13
CA ALA A 30 13.69 -1.46 9.13
C ALA A 30 13.38 0.05 9.31
N CYS A 31 12.41 0.59 8.55
CA CYS A 31 12.11 2.02 8.57
C CYS A 31 11.56 2.48 9.93
N ARG A 32 12.09 3.62 10.42
CA ARG A 32 11.68 4.28 11.66
C ARG A 32 11.36 5.77 11.47
N ALA A 33 11.20 6.23 10.25
CA ALA A 33 11.07 7.66 9.92
C ALA A 33 9.95 8.40 10.67
N CYS A 34 8.89 7.70 11.05
CA CYS A 34 7.75 8.27 11.78
C CYS A 34 7.53 7.63 13.16
N GLU A 35 8.56 7.01 13.76
CA GLU A 35 8.46 6.29 15.05
C GLU A 35 7.83 7.13 16.16
N ALA A 36 8.21 8.40 16.30
CA ALA A 36 7.67 9.32 17.31
C ALA A 36 6.15 9.57 17.18
N HIS A 37 5.55 9.20 16.06
CA HIS A 37 4.12 9.39 15.78
C HIS A 37 3.30 8.10 15.77
N LEU A 38 3.92 6.97 16.11
CA LEU A 38 3.29 5.65 16.07
C LEU A 38 3.05 5.13 17.49
N PRO A 39 1.80 5.03 17.93
CA PRO A 39 1.47 4.71 19.34
C PRO A 39 1.92 3.30 19.75
N LEU A 40 2.07 2.38 18.81
CA LEU A 40 2.55 1.02 19.05
C LEU A 40 3.96 0.79 18.49
N GLY A 41 4.68 1.86 18.13
CA GLY A 41 5.99 1.79 17.50
C GLY A 41 5.97 1.37 16.03
N PRO A 42 7.13 1.39 15.36
CA PRO A 42 7.26 1.04 13.96
C PRO A 42 7.18 -0.48 13.76
N ARG A 43 6.26 -0.89 12.91
CA ARG A 43 6.13 -2.27 12.42
C ARG A 43 5.58 -2.23 10.99
N PRO A 44 6.44 -2.01 9.98
CA PRO A 44 6.00 -1.99 8.60
C PRO A 44 5.44 -3.34 8.14
N VAL A 45 4.22 -3.34 7.62
CA VAL A 45 3.54 -4.53 7.10
C VAL A 45 3.24 -4.30 5.62
N LEU A 46 3.99 -4.97 4.78
CA LEU A 46 3.83 -5.02 3.33
C LEU A 46 4.41 -6.34 2.81
N ARG A 47 4.06 -6.70 1.58
CA ARG A 47 4.62 -7.85 0.90
C ARG A 47 4.60 -7.67 -0.61
N ALA A 48 5.61 -8.16 -1.29
CA ALA A 48 5.72 -8.09 -2.74
C ALA A 48 6.77 -9.08 -3.25
N ALA A 49 6.53 -9.59 -4.45
CA ALA A 49 7.53 -10.26 -5.27
C ALA A 49 7.54 -9.64 -6.66
N ALA A 50 8.69 -9.62 -7.33
CA ALA A 50 8.83 -9.02 -8.67
C ALA A 50 7.96 -9.69 -9.74
N THR A 51 7.48 -10.90 -9.47
CA THR A 51 6.58 -11.68 -10.33
C THR A 51 5.11 -11.36 -10.14
N ALA A 52 4.74 -10.61 -9.08
CA ALA A 52 3.35 -10.27 -8.78
C ALA A 52 2.68 -9.55 -9.95
N ARG A 53 1.44 -9.96 -10.25
CA ARG A 53 0.61 -9.37 -11.32
C ARG A 53 -0.51 -8.48 -10.80
N ILE A 54 -0.87 -8.63 -9.53
CA ILE A 54 -1.90 -7.82 -8.87
C ILE A 54 -1.24 -7.01 -7.76
N LEU A 55 -1.52 -5.71 -7.71
CA LEU A 55 -1.13 -4.82 -6.63
C LEU A 55 -2.37 -4.41 -5.84
N VAL A 56 -2.36 -4.65 -4.53
CA VAL A 56 -3.41 -4.20 -3.61
C VAL A 56 -2.88 -3.02 -2.81
N VAL A 57 -3.50 -1.85 -2.99
CA VAL A 57 -3.15 -0.62 -2.28
C VAL A 57 -4.28 -0.24 -1.33
N GLY A 58 -4.03 -0.37 -0.04
CA GLY A 58 -4.95 0.07 1.02
C GLY A 58 -4.48 1.33 1.73
N GLN A 59 -5.11 1.65 2.86
CA GLN A 59 -4.76 2.82 3.68
C GLN A 59 -3.48 2.57 4.48
N ALA A 60 -3.56 1.75 5.51
CA ALA A 60 -2.48 1.38 6.42
C ALA A 60 -2.87 0.11 7.19
N PRO A 61 -1.94 -0.58 7.85
CA PRO A 61 -2.26 -1.65 8.78
C PRO A 61 -3.17 -1.17 9.91
N GLY A 62 -4.23 -1.91 10.22
CA GLY A 62 -5.01 -1.72 11.44
C GLY A 62 -4.31 -2.35 12.65
N ALA A 63 -4.86 -2.15 13.86
CA ALA A 63 -4.26 -2.67 15.11
C ALA A 63 -4.07 -4.20 15.09
N ARG A 64 -5.03 -4.96 14.54
CA ARG A 64 -4.91 -6.42 14.39
C ARG A 64 -3.78 -6.82 13.43
N VAL A 65 -3.69 -6.15 12.29
CA VAL A 65 -2.62 -6.37 11.31
C VAL A 65 -1.26 -6.00 11.92
N HIS A 66 -1.18 -4.89 12.66
CA HIS A 66 0.02 -4.53 13.39
C HIS A 66 0.44 -5.64 14.36
N LYS A 67 -0.52 -6.19 15.15
CA LYS A 67 -0.24 -7.27 16.12
C LYS A 67 0.26 -8.55 15.45
N THR A 68 -0.38 -8.97 14.36
CA THR A 68 -0.07 -10.26 13.69
C THR A 68 1.06 -10.17 12.67
N GLY A 69 1.26 -9.01 12.06
CA GLY A 69 2.16 -8.82 10.91
C GLY A 69 1.59 -9.36 9.59
N ILE A 70 0.34 -9.83 9.57
CA ILE A 70 -0.29 -10.41 8.37
C ILE A 70 -1.11 -9.31 7.68
N ALA A 71 -0.64 -8.86 6.51
CA ALA A 71 -1.34 -7.86 5.70
C ALA A 71 -2.75 -8.34 5.35
N TRP A 72 -3.77 -7.51 5.60
CA TRP A 72 -5.19 -7.89 5.40
C TRP A 72 -5.61 -9.15 6.18
N GLY A 73 -4.97 -9.44 7.31
CA GLY A 73 -5.30 -10.55 8.21
C GLY A 73 -6.42 -10.21 9.20
N ASP A 74 -7.46 -9.52 8.75
CA ASP A 74 -8.58 -9.00 9.52
C ASP A 74 -9.92 -9.18 8.75
N PRO A 75 -11.09 -8.85 9.33
CA PRO A 75 -12.38 -8.99 8.66
C PRO A 75 -12.49 -8.20 7.35
N SER A 76 -11.76 -7.08 7.21
CA SER A 76 -11.76 -6.33 5.95
C SER A 76 -11.03 -7.11 4.85
N GLY A 77 -9.97 -7.83 5.20
CA GLY A 77 -9.25 -8.71 4.29
C GLY A 77 -10.06 -9.94 3.87
N GLU A 78 -10.86 -10.50 4.76
CA GLU A 78 -11.80 -11.59 4.41
C GLU A 78 -12.80 -11.12 3.36
N ARG A 79 -13.36 -9.92 3.57
CA ARG A 79 -14.29 -9.30 2.61
C ARG A 79 -13.62 -9.01 1.26
N LEU A 80 -12.39 -8.49 1.30
CA LEU A 80 -11.62 -8.22 0.07
C LEU A 80 -11.39 -9.50 -0.73
N ARG A 81 -10.94 -10.57 -0.10
CA ARG A 81 -10.75 -11.87 -0.76
C ARG A 81 -12.05 -12.41 -1.36
N GLY A 82 -13.17 -12.26 -0.63
CA GLY A 82 -14.49 -12.60 -1.14
C GLY A 82 -14.89 -11.81 -2.39
N TRP A 83 -14.62 -10.51 -2.42
CA TRP A 83 -14.88 -9.68 -3.61
C TRP A 83 -13.96 -10.00 -4.77
N MET A 84 -12.72 -10.40 -4.51
CA MET A 84 -11.77 -10.83 -5.53
C MET A 84 -12.07 -12.26 -6.04
N GLY A 85 -12.90 -13.04 -5.34
CA GLY A 85 -13.17 -14.44 -5.67
C GLY A 85 -11.95 -15.35 -5.51
N VAL A 86 -11.04 -15.05 -4.58
CA VAL A 86 -9.80 -15.80 -4.37
C VAL A 86 -9.71 -16.39 -2.96
N SER A 87 -9.07 -17.56 -2.86
CA SER A 87 -8.75 -18.17 -1.55
C SER A 87 -7.65 -17.41 -0.82
N SER A 88 -7.49 -17.69 0.47
CA SER A 88 -6.37 -17.16 1.26
C SER A 88 -5.02 -17.54 0.65
N ASP A 89 -4.84 -18.77 0.22
CA ASP A 89 -3.57 -19.25 -0.34
C ASP A 89 -3.20 -18.46 -1.61
N VAL A 90 -4.16 -18.21 -2.49
CA VAL A 90 -3.97 -17.42 -3.70
C VAL A 90 -3.67 -15.96 -3.35
N PHE A 91 -4.41 -15.39 -2.37
CA PHE A 91 -4.19 -14.01 -1.95
C PHE A 91 -2.83 -13.81 -1.30
N TYR A 92 -2.37 -14.77 -0.50
CA TYR A 92 -1.09 -14.69 0.21
C TYR A 92 0.11 -15.22 -0.58
N ASP A 93 -0.10 -15.72 -1.79
CA ASP A 93 0.99 -16.03 -2.72
C ASP A 93 1.58 -14.73 -3.27
N GLU A 94 2.78 -14.36 -2.77
CA GLU A 94 3.47 -13.12 -3.16
C GLU A 94 3.85 -13.10 -4.64
N SER A 95 3.98 -14.27 -5.28
CA SER A 95 4.25 -14.36 -6.71
C SER A 95 3.07 -13.88 -7.56
N ARG A 96 1.86 -13.85 -7.00
CA ARG A 96 0.62 -13.44 -7.65
C ARG A 96 0.16 -12.05 -7.24
N SER A 97 0.21 -11.74 -5.94
CA SER A 97 -0.29 -10.48 -5.41
C SER A 97 0.66 -9.79 -4.46
N ALA A 98 0.98 -8.53 -4.75
CA ALA A 98 1.68 -7.61 -3.87
C ALA A 98 0.67 -6.80 -3.04
N VAL A 99 1.03 -6.50 -1.80
CA VAL A 99 0.28 -5.62 -0.91
C VAL A 99 1.20 -4.50 -0.45
N ILE A 100 0.96 -3.30 -0.96
CA ILE A 100 1.73 -2.09 -0.64
C ILE A 100 0.72 -1.00 -0.24
N PRO A 101 0.40 -0.84 1.06
CA PRO A 101 -0.52 0.20 1.52
C PRO A 101 0.12 1.59 1.43
N MET A 102 -0.66 2.66 1.54
CA MET A 102 -0.18 4.04 1.55
C MET A 102 0.67 4.37 2.79
N GLY A 103 0.39 3.72 3.92
CA GLY A 103 1.21 3.73 5.14
C GLY A 103 1.54 2.31 5.55
N TYR A 104 2.76 2.05 5.99
CA TYR A 104 3.21 0.68 6.28
C TYR A 104 3.08 0.28 7.75
N CYS A 105 2.92 1.25 8.64
CA CYS A 105 2.73 1.03 10.07
C CYS A 105 1.32 1.43 10.50
N TYR A 106 0.86 0.88 11.63
CA TYR A 106 -0.41 1.28 12.25
C TYR A 106 -0.30 2.74 12.75
N PRO A 107 -1.11 3.66 12.22
CA PRO A 107 -0.97 5.09 12.55
C PRO A 107 -1.62 5.48 13.89
N GLY A 108 -2.36 4.57 14.52
CA GLY A 108 -3.17 4.86 15.69
C GLY A 108 -4.66 5.00 15.37
N ARG A 109 -5.45 5.23 16.41
CA ARG A 109 -6.91 5.38 16.34
C ARG A 109 -7.33 6.78 16.80
N GLY A 110 -8.26 7.40 16.07
CA GLY A 110 -8.96 8.62 16.44
C GLY A 110 -10.43 8.36 16.71
N GLU A 111 -11.23 9.41 16.90
CA GLU A 111 -12.66 9.33 17.20
C GLU A 111 -13.48 8.61 16.11
N GLY A 112 -13.11 8.80 14.84
CA GLY A 112 -13.81 8.24 13.68
C GLY A 112 -13.23 6.92 13.13
N GLY A 113 -12.28 6.27 13.81
CA GLY A 113 -11.60 5.08 13.34
C GLY A 113 -10.08 5.22 13.31
N ASP A 114 -9.41 4.42 12.50
CA ASP A 114 -7.96 4.51 12.37
C ASP A 114 -7.54 5.83 11.71
N LEU A 115 -6.46 6.41 12.22
CA LEU A 115 -5.89 7.66 11.70
C LEU A 115 -5.43 7.51 10.23
N PRO A 116 -5.29 8.61 9.49
CA PRO A 116 -4.73 8.60 8.14
C PRO A 116 -3.35 7.96 8.08
N PRO A 117 -2.95 7.36 6.94
CA PRO A 117 -1.61 6.83 6.75
C PRO A 117 -0.59 7.97 6.85
N ARG A 118 0.58 7.67 7.39
CA ARG A 118 1.69 8.60 7.44
C ARG A 118 2.18 8.89 6.01
N ARG A 119 2.33 10.15 5.68
CA ARG A 119 2.76 10.61 4.35
C ARG A 119 4.17 10.15 4.02
N GLU A 120 5.03 10.13 5.02
CA GLU A 120 6.44 9.73 4.91
C GLU A 120 6.61 8.35 4.25
N CYS A 121 5.67 7.44 4.46
CA CYS A 121 5.74 6.12 3.85
C CYS A 121 5.67 6.17 2.33
N ALA A 122 4.68 6.87 1.77
CA ALA A 122 4.53 6.99 0.32
C ALA A 122 5.66 7.83 -0.30
N GLU A 123 6.05 8.93 0.36
CA GLU A 123 7.11 9.83 -0.12
C GLU A 123 8.48 9.14 -0.18
N LEU A 124 8.77 8.25 0.78
CA LEU A 124 10.07 7.57 0.87
C LEU A 124 10.17 6.31 0.03
N TRP A 125 9.06 5.53 -0.06
CA TRP A 125 9.17 4.13 -0.43
C TRP A 125 8.27 3.70 -1.59
N LEU A 126 7.16 4.43 -1.87
CA LEU A 126 6.17 3.93 -2.82
C LEU A 126 6.73 3.83 -4.23
N ASP A 127 7.32 4.91 -4.75
CA ASP A 127 7.86 4.92 -6.12
C ASP A 127 9.00 3.92 -6.32
N PRO A 128 10.01 3.82 -5.40
CA PRO A 128 11.01 2.77 -5.48
C PRO A 128 10.44 1.35 -5.47
N LEU A 129 9.41 1.08 -4.64
CA LEU A 129 8.75 -0.23 -4.61
C LEU A 129 8.03 -0.54 -5.92
N LEU A 130 7.26 0.42 -6.46
CA LEU A 130 6.54 0.25 -7.72
C LEU A 130 7.50 0.01 -8.90
N ALA A 131 8.65 0.69 -8.93
CA ALA A 131 9.68 0.49 -9.95
C ALA A 131 10.26 -0.94 -9.97
N LYS A 132 10.21 -1.66 -8.83
CA LYS A 132 10.66 -3.05 -8.70
C LYS A 132 9.56 -4.09 -9.00
N LEU A 133 8.37 -3.66 -9.42
CA LEU A 133 7.22 -4.53 -9.72
C LEU A 133 6.79 -4.42 -11.20
N PRO A 134 7.65 -4.83 -12.15
CA PRO A 134 7.41 -4.59 -13.57
C PRO A 134 6.27 -5.41 -14.18
N ARG A 135 5.77 -6.43 -13.45
CA ARG A 135 4.75 -7.36 -13.94
C ARG A 135 3.34 -7.05 -13.47
N ILE A 136 3.13 -5.95 -12.73
CA ILE A 136 1.79 -5.55 -12.28
C ILE A 136 0.90 -5.24 -13.49
N GLU A 137 -0.22 -5.94 -13.59
CA GLU A 137 -1.23 -5.80 -14.63
C GLU A 137 -2.51 -5.16 -14.09
N LEU A 138 -2.82 -5.39 -12.81
CA LEU A 138 -4.00 -4.87 -12.14
C LEU A 138 -3.63 -4.23 -10.82
N THR A 139 -4.09 -2.99 -10.60
CA THR A 139 -3.95 -2.30 -9.32
C THR A 139 -5.33 -2.06 -8.69
N LEU A 140 -5.54 -2.61 -7.50
CA LEU A 140 -6.76 -2.42 -6.72
C LEU A 140 -6.55 -1.28 -5.72
N LEU A 141 -7.25 -0.16 -5.93
CA LEU A 141 -7.17 1.04 -5.09
C LEU A 141 -8.29 1.05 -4.05
N ILE A 142 -7.96 0.66 -2.81
CA ILE A 142 -8.93 0.48 -1.75
C ILE A 142 -8.92 1.66 -0.79
N GLY A 143 -10.01 2.42 -0.82
CA GLY A 143 -10.21 3.60 0.02
C GLY A 143 -9.66 4.90 -0.58
N GLN A 144 -10.02 6.00 0.07
CA GLN A 144 -9.78 7.35 -0.44
C GLN A 144 -8.29 7.73 -0.57
N HIS A 145 -7.43 7.20 0.29
CA HIS A 145 -6.01 7.56 0.30
C HIS A 145 -5.29 6.99 -0.92
N ALA A 146 -5.53 5.70 -1.24
CA ALA A 146 -5.01 5.07 -2.44
C ALA A 146 -5.55 5.77 -3.72
N GLN A 147 -6.86 6.00 -3.79
CA GLN A 147 -7.47 6.68 -4.93
C GLN A 147 -6.94 8.11 -5.11
N ARG A 148 -6.76 8.87 -4.03
CA ARG A 148 -6.21 10.23 -4.10
C ARG A 148 -4.81 10.23 -4.70
N HIS A 149 -3.97 9.29 -4.31
CA HIS A 149 -2.60 9.22 -4.79
C HIS A 149 -2.53 8.79 -6.26
N PHE A 150 -3.17 7.68 -6.61
CA PHE A 150 -3.03 7.06 -7.92
C PHE A 150 -3.90 7.69 -9.02
N LEU A 151 -5.08 8.19 -8.68
CA LEU A 151 -6.00 8.78 -9.67
C LEU A 151 -5.82 10.29 -9.83
N GLY A 152 -5.26 10.98 -8.83
CA GLY A 152 -5.05 12.42 -8.90
C GLY A 152 -6.30 13.16 -9.34
N ARG A 153 -6.22 13.83 -10.50
CA ARG A 153 -7.33 14.62 -11.09
C ARG A 153 -8.49 13.77 -11.66
N LEU A 154 -8.28 12.47 -11.88
CA LEU A 154 -9.35 11.57 -12.33
C LEU A 154 -10.33 11.21 -11.22
N ARG A 155 -9.97 11.49 -9.96
CA ARG A 155 -10.85 11.30 -8.81
C ARG A 155 -12.03 12.28 -8.86
N LYS A 156 -13.25 11.77 -8.59
CA LYS A 156 -14.45 12.59 -8.42
C LYS A 156 -14.55 13.15 -7.00
N ALA A 157 -15.60 13.95 -6.74
CA ALA A 157 -15.82 14.62 -5.45
C ALA A 157 -15.94 13.62 -4.27
N SER A 158 -16.52 12.45 -4.51
CA SER A 158 -16.64 11.38 -3.51
C SER A 158 -16.04 10.05 -3.96
N LEU A 159 -15.78 9.19 -3.00
CA LEU A 159 -15.34 7.81 -3.26
C LEU A 159 -16.37 7.04 -4.11
N ALA A 160 -17.66 7.18 -3.78
CA ALA A 160 -18.74 6.50 -4.48
C ALA A 160 -18.85 6.95 -5.94
N GLU A 161 -18.75 8.25 -6.21
CA GLU A 161 -18.76 8.78 -7.57
C GLU A 161 -17.53 8.35 -8.37
N THR A 162 -16.37 8.29 -7.73
CA THR A 162 -15.14 7.78 -8.37
C THR A 162 -15.33 6.34 -8.81
N ILE A 163 -15.88 5.48 -7.94
CA ILE A 163 -16.14 4.07 -8.24
C ILE A 163 -17.18 3.92 -9.34
N LYS A 164 -18.30 4.66 -9.27
CA LYS A 164 -19.36 4.61 -10.30
C LYS A 164 -18.88 5.08 -11.67
N GLY A 165 -17.94 6.01 -11.71
CA GLY A 165 -17.38 6.55 -12.96
C GLY A 165 -16.24 5.71 -13.54
N TRP A 166 -15.84 4.63 -12.88
CA TRP A 166 -14.77 3.77 -13.34
C TRP A 166 -15.34 2.70 -14.27
N ARG A 167 -14.98 2.76 -15.55
CA ARG A 167 -15.31 1.81 -16.62
C ARG A 167 -14.10 1.57 -17.53
#